data_dfea7dd7fcee56f98f9edfb49f2ccfb0
#
_entry.id   dfea7dd7fcee56f98f9edfb49f2ccfb0
#
_cell.length_a   1.000
_cell.length_b   1.000
_cell.length_c   1.000
_cell.angle_alpha   90.00
_cell.angle_beta   90.00
_cell.angle_gamma   90.00
#
_symmetry.space_group_name_H-M   'P 1'
#
loop_
_entity.id
_entity.type
_entity.pdbx_description
1 polymer ?
#
loop_
_entity_poly.entity_id
_entity_poly.type
_entity_poly.pdbx_seq_one_letter_code
_entity_poly.pdbx_strand_id
1 'polypeptide(L)'
;MKFITDYPVRSDLGGEWIKPETIISVIQHLELMGIQGLGITDHPAPSQKWLENGGHEAFDPFAMLSFAAAVTKKTELFSHLIVLPYRNPLLTLSGMTSVDVLSGGRATFIFGAGYLRSEYSALGVDFEDRNAIFDDAIEVIKMAGGNRAVTHKGPTYEALDQIVKPGFVQLPHPPLWLGGNSNLTMRRVAAWGQGWSVMMGSPTLSKTARTKNIESVQDLKEALTNLQVLVEANGRSMDEITIQASTPALYPGTNASVEEKIDAIGELGSIGVSWVGADLWSDSISESKDRYQDFSENIAPRIH
;
A
#
# COMPACT_ATOMS: atom_id res chain seq x y z
N MET A 1 -2.17 -17.95 2.82
CA MET A 1 -1.36 -16.73 3.03
C MET A 1 -0.90 -16.19 1.69
N LYS A 2 -0.92 -14.83 1.48
CA LYS A 2 -0.38 -14.15 0.29
C LYS A 2 0.79 -13.24 0.69
N PHE A 3 1.68 -12.95 -0.28
CA PHE A 3 2.87 -12.14 -0.04
C PHE A 3 2.89 -10.93 -0.95
N ILE A 4 3.22 -9.77 -0.38
CA ILE A 4 3.39 -8.50 -1.07
C ILE A 4 4.79 -7.96 -0.81
N THR A 5 5.40 -7.34 -1.81
CA THR A 5 6.65 -6.60 -1.67
C THR A 5 6.54 -5.24 -2.33
N ASP A 6 7.20 -4.23 -1.78
CA ASP A 6 7.29 -2.91 -2.40
C ASP A 6 8.50 -2.87 -3.33
N TYR A 7 8.33 -2.28 -4.53
CA TYR A 7 9.47 -2.09 -5.42
C TYR A 7 10.40 -1.01 -4.87
N PRO A 8 11.70 -1.32 -4.63
CA PRO A 8 12.64 -0.33 -4.11
C PRO A 8 13.12 0.59 -5.24
N VAL A 9 12.90 1.88 -5.08
CA VAL A 9 13.49 2.89 -6.00
C VAL A 9 14.82 3.34 -5.41
N ARG A 10 15.92 3.02 -6.09
CA ARG A 10 17.30 3.23 -5.60
C ARG A 10 18.18 3.82 -6.71
N SER A 11 18.08 5.15 -6.91
CA SER A 11 18.94 5.84 -7.88
C SER A 11 20.38 5.97 -7.38
N ASP A 12 20.56 5.92 -6.06
CA ASP A 12 21.86 6.00 -5.35
C ASP A 12 22.80 4.81 -5.63
N LEU A 13 22.26 3.67 -6.05
CA LEU A 13 23.02 2.46 -6.38
C LEU A 13 23.43 2.42 -7.87
N GLY A 14 24.03 3.49 -8.36
CA GLY A 14 24.47 3.58 -9.77
C GLY A 14 23.36 3.63 -10.79
N GLY A 15 22.10 3.84 -10.36
CA GLY A 15 20.93 3.95 -11.21
C GLY A 15 20.43 2.64 -11.84
N GLU A 16 20.99 1.49 -11.46
CA GLU A 16 20.56 0.19 -12.02
C GLU A 16 19.10 -0.14 -11.70
N TRP A 17 18.64 0.18 -10.48
CA TRP A 17 17.28 -0.08 -10.02
C TRP A 17 16.20 0.77 -10.73
N ILE A 18 16.58 1.84 -11.41
CA ILE A 18 15.65 2.71 -12.13
C ILE A 18 15.72 2.55 -13.65
N LYS A 19 16.53 1.61 -14.17
CA LYS A 19 16.54 1.28 -15.59
C LYS A 19 15.29 0.48 -15.97
N PRO A 20 14.59 0.84 -17.06
CA PRO A 20 13.37 0.14 -17.47
C PRO A 20 13.53 -1.37 -17.62
N GLU A 21 14.62 -1.82 -18.23
CA GLU A 21 14.92 -3.25 -18.42
C GLU A 21 15.14 -3.98 -17.10
N THR A 22 15.74 -3.33 -16.12
CA THR A 22 15.91 -3.88 -14.76
C THR A 22 14.56 -3.98 -14.05
N ILE A 23 13.76 -2.92 -14.09
CA ILE A 23 12.42 -2.91 -13.49
C ILE A 23 11.58 -4.05 -14.06
N ILE A 24 11.55 -4.20 -15.40
CA ILE A 24 10.82 -5.29 -16.06
C ILE A 24 11.33 -6.65 -15.57
N SER A 25 12.65 -6.85 -15.60
CA SER A 25 13.26 -8.13 -15.22
C SER A 25 13.01 -8.52 -13.76
N VAL A 26 13.01 -7.54 -12.85
CA VAL A 26 12.74 -7.75 -11.43
C VAL A 26 11.27 -8.07 -11.20
N ILE A 27 10.35 -7.27 -11.75
CA ILE A 27 8.90 -7.48 -11.57
C ILE A 27 8.46 -8.83 -12.14
N GLN A 28 8.95 -9.20 -13.32
CA GLN A 28 8.66 -10.51 -13.92
C GLN A 28 9.25 -11.66 -13.10
N HIS A 29 10.42 -11.47 -12.51
CA HIS A 29 11.01 -12.46 -11.61
C HIS A 29 10.15 -12.65 -10.35
N LEU A 30 9.65 -11.58 -9.72
CA LEU A 30 8.74 -11.67 -8.58
C LEU A 30 7.48 -12.48 -8.92
N GLU A 31 6.87 -12.20 -10.08
CA GLU A 31 5.70 -12.95 -10.54
C GLU A 31 6.03 -14.44 -10.75
N LEU A 32 7.20 -14.74 -11.33
CA LEU A 32 7.67 -16.12 -11.53
C LEU A 32 7.91 -16.85 -10.20
N MET A 33 8.43 -16.14 -9.20
CA MET A 33 8.65 -16.65 -7.84
C MET A 33 7.36 -16.73 -7.02
N GLY A 34 6.22 -16.38 -7.58
CA GLY A 34 4.93 -16.51 -6.93
C GLY A 34 4.67 -15.48 -5.84
N ILE A 35 5.35 -14.32 -5.87
CA ILE A 35 4.97 -13.16 -5.06
C ILE A 35 3.69 -12.58 -5.66
N GLN A 36 2.61 -12.61 -4.87
CA GLN A 36 1.28 -12.29 -5.37
C GLN A 36 1.00 -10.80 -5.48
N GLY A 37 1.68 -9.96 -4.70
CA GLY A 37 1.44 -8.52 -4.66
C GLY A 37 2.69 -7.69 -4.91
N LEU A 38 2.56 -6.61 -5.68
CA LEU A 38 3.58 -5.58 -5.88
C LEU A 38 3.05 -4.23 -5.39
N GLY A 39 3.70 -3.65 -4.40
CA GLY A 39 3.41 -2.35 -3.83
C GLY A 39 4.27 -1.23 -4.42
N ILE A 40 3.68 -0.05 -4.53
CA ILE A 40 4.37 1.18 -4.95
C ILE A 40 4.02 2.29 -3.98
N THR A 41 5.06 2.94 -3.44
CA THR A 41 4.93 4.05 -2.49
C THR A 41 4.65 5.39 -3.19
N ASP A 42 4.27 6.41 -2.42
CA ASP A 42 3.90 7.74 -2.94
C ASP A 42 4.64 8.84 -2.16
N HIS A 43 5.75 9.31 -2.71
CA HIS A 43 6.52 10.46 -2.24
C HIS A 43 6.88 11.35 -3.42
N PRO A 44 5.95 12.23 -3.88
CA PRO A 44 6.12 12.98 -5.12
C PRO A 44 7.18 14.08 -5.02
N ALA A 45 7.41 14.66 -3.84
CA ALA A 45 8.34 15.76 -3.64
C ALA A 45 8.92 15.78 -2.20
N PRO A 46 9.60 14.72 -1.75
CA PRO A 46 10.18 14.69 -0.42
C PRO A 46 11.30 15.71 -0.29
N SER A 47 11.51 16.23 0.92
CA SER A 47 12.64 17.13 1.14
C SER A 47 13.98 16.38 1.09
N GLN A 48 15.03 17.01 0.58
CA GLN A 48 16.38 16.44 0.57
C GLN A 48 16.79 15.97 1.97
N LYS A 49 16.50 16.76 3.00
CA LYS A 49 16.78 16.41 4.39
C LYS A 49 16.10 15.10 4.82
N TRP A 50 14.88 14.83 4.34
CA TRP A 50 14.19 13.59 4.69
C TRP A 50 14.84 12.40 3.99
N LEU A 51 15.22 12.52 2.72
CA LEU A 51 15.94 11.49 1.98
C LEU A 51 17.27 11.15 2.64
N GLU A 52 18.06 12.16 3.03
CA GLU A 52 19.34 12.00 3.72
C GLU A 52 19.23 11.36 5.12
N ASN A 53 18.05 11.39 5.74
CA ASN A 53 17.78 10.82 7.07
C ASN A 53 16.99 9.50 7.03
N GLY A 54 17.19 8.70 6.01
CA GLY A 54 16.60 7.37 5.87
C GLY A 54 15.22 7.36 5.20
N GLY A 55 14.88 8.43 4.48
CA GLY A 55 13.78 8.45 3.53
C GLY A 55 14.10 7.60 2.29
N HIS A 56 13.14 7.46 1.41
CA HIS A 56 13.29 6.67 0.18
C HIS A 56 12.72 7.42 -1.03
N GLU A 57 13.23 7.08 -2.20
CA GLU A 57 12.70 7.56 -3.47
C GLU A 57 11.41 6.81 -3.84
N ALA A 58 10.58 7.43 -4.65
CA ALA A 58 9.39 6.82 -5.22
C ALA A 58 9.14 7.31 -6.65
N PHE A 59 8.62 6.43 -7.49
CA PHE A 59 7.96 6.83 -8.73
C PHE A 59 6.54 7.33 -8.44
N ASP A 60 5.92 8.06 -9.38
CA ASP A 60 4.48 8.27 -9.31
C ASP A 60 3.77 6.91 -9.30
N PRO A 61 2.90 6.63 -8.31
CA PRO A 61 2.32 5.31 -8.14
C PRO A 61 1.45 4.88 -9.32
N PHE A 62 0.70 5.79 -9.95
CA PHE A 62 -0.15 5.42 -11.09
C PHE A 62 0.68 5.10 -12.34
N ALA A 63 1.75 5.86 -12.58
CA ALA A 63 2.67 5.59 -13.68
C ALA A 63 3.36 4.23 -13.49
N MET A 64 3.90 3.97 -12.30
CA MET A 64 4.62 2.74 -12.03
C MET A 64 3.70 1.51 -11.99
N LEU A 65 2.50 1.62 -11.41
CA LEU A 65 1.51 0.54 -11.41
C LEU A 65 1.04 0.22 -12.84
N SER A 66 0.86 1.24 -13.70
CA SER A 66 0.52 1.03 -15.11
C SER A 66 1.64 0.34 -15.88
N PHE A 67 2.90 0.72 -15.60
CA PHE A 67 4.08 0.05 -16.16
C PHE A 67 4.15 -1.42 -15.71
N ALA A 68 3.97 -1.69 -14.42
CA ALA A 68 3.94 -3.05 -13.86
C ALA A 68 2.79 -3.88 -14.45
N ALA A 69 1.61 -3.28 -14.67
CA ALA A 69 0.47 -3.93 -15.30
C ALA A 69 0.80 -4.47 -16.70
N ALA A 70 1.59 -3.72 -17.47
CA ALA A 70 1.96 -4.10 -18.84
C ALA A 70 2.92 -5.30 -18.89
N VAL A 71 3.71 -5.54 -17.84
CA VAL A 71 4.78 -6.56 -17.82
C VAL A 71 4.43 -7.78 -16.95
N THR A 72 3.26 -7.77 -16.28
CA THR A 72 2.75 -8.86 -15.45
C THR A 72 1.42 -9.39 -15.95
N LYS A 73 1.03 -10.60 -15.51
CA LYS A 73 -0.24 -11.26 -15.88
C LYS A 73 -1.11 -11.60 -14.69
N LYS A 74 -0.50 -11.89 -13.53
CA LYS A 74 -1.19 -12.43 -12.36
C LYS A 74 -0.98 -11.60 -11.10
N THR A 75 0.16 -10.89 -11.01
CA THR A 75 0.52 -10.08 -9.83
C THR A 75 -0.54 -9.04 -9.55
N GLU A 76 -1.06 -9.02 -8.34
CA GLU A 76 -1.95 -7.96 -7.83
C GLU A 76 -1.11 -6.69 -7.60
N LEU A 77 -1.66 -5.54 -7.98
CA LEU A 77 -0.95 -4.26 -7.99
C LEU A 77 -1.51 -3.36 -6.89
N PHE A 78 -0.63 -2.97 -5.99
CA PHE A 78 -1.01 -2.17 -4.82
C PHE A 78 -0.39 -0.77 -4.86
N SER A 79 -1.19 0.27 -4.68
CA SER A 79 -0.59 1.48 -4.13
C SER A 79 -0.26 1.23 -2.66
N HIS A 80 0.98 1.46 -2.21
CA HIS A 80 1.39 1.13 -0.84
C HIS A 80 2.24 2.23 -0.21
N LEU A 81 1.61 3.35 0.08
CA LEU A 81 0.23 3.81 -0.11
C LEU A 81 0.17 5.14 -0.88
N ILE A 82 -0.99 5.46 -1.47
CA ILE A 82 -1.25 6.80 -2.00
C ILE A 82 -1.58 7.75 -0.85
N VAL A 83 -0.89 8.90 -0.80
CA VAL A 83 -1.25 10.01 0.09
C VAL A 83 -2.39 10.78 -0.57
N LEU A 84 -3.62 10.38 -0.27
CA LEU A 84 -4.81 10.85 -0.97
C LEU A 84 -5.00 12.37 -0.97
N PRO A 85 -4.71 13.12 0.12
CA PRO A 85 -4.87 14.56 0.16
C PRO A 85 -3.91 15.36 -0.74
N TYR A 86 -2.86 14.75 -1.28
CA TYR A 86 -1.93 15.46 -2.18
C TYR A 86 -2.53 15.82 -3.53
N ARG A 87 -3.62 15.16 -3.92
CA ARG A 87 -4.19 15.23 -5.28
C ARG A 87 -5.67 15.61 -5.26
N ASN A 88 -6.10 16.29 -6.30
CA ASN A 88 -7.53 16.42 -6.59
C ASN A 88 -8.15 15.02 -6.76
N PRO A 89 -9.27 14.69 -6.12
CA PRO A 89 -9.85 13.35 -6.16
C PRO A 89 -10.28 12.89 -7.56
N LEU A 90 -10.63 13.80 -8.47
CA LEU A 90 -10.95 13.44 -9.86
C LEU A 90 -9.69 13.04 -10.64
N LEU A 91 -8.52 13.64 -10.35
CA LEU A 91 -7.24 13.18 -10.90
C LEU A 91 -6.84 11.83 -10.32
N THR A 92 -7.05 11.62 -9.02
CA THR A 92 -6.85 10.32 -8.39
C THR A 92 -7.74 9.25 -9.03
N LEU A 93 -9.02 9.54 -9.24
CA LEU A 93 -9.96 8.66 -9.94
C LEU A 93 -9.48 8.30 -11.35
N SER A 94 -8.98 9.29 -12.11
CA SER A 94 -8.45 9.05 -13.46
C SER A 94 -7.24 8.11 -13.42
N GLY A 95 -6.33 8.28 -12.46
CA GLY A 95 -5.21 7.37 -12.24
C GLY A 95 -5.67 5.96 -11.85
N MET A 96 -6.59 5.86 -10.89
CA MET A 96 -7.16 4.59 -10.42
C MET A 96 -7.82 3.81 -11.55
N THR A 97 -8.69 4.46 -12.33
CA THR A 97 -9.39 3.80 -13.46
C THR A 97 -8.41 3.36 -14.54
N SER A 98 -7.36 4.15 -14.80
CA SER A 98 -6.32 3.78 -15.75
C SER A 98 -5.59 2.51 -15.32
N VAL A 99 -5.12 2.45 -14.07
CA VAL A 99 -4.44 1.25 -13.54
C VAL A 99 -5.36 0.05 -13.52
N ASP A 100 -6.63 0.23 -13.11
CA ASP A 100 -7.61 -0.85 -13.04
C ASP A 100 -7.87 -1.47 -14.42
N VAL A 101 -8.10 -0.64 -15.43
CA VAL A 101 -8.29 -1.09 -16.82
C VAL A 101 -7.04 -1.74 -17.39
N LEU A 102 -5.86 -1.10 -17.26
CA LEU A 102 -4.61 -1.60 -17.81
C LEU A 102 -4.14 -2.88 -17.15
N SER A 103 -4.47 -3.08 -15.89
CA SER A 103 -4.18 -4.33 -15.17
C SER A 103 -5.21 -5.43 -15.43
N GLY A 104 -6.36 -5.11 -16.03
CA GLY A 104 -7.47 -6.06 -16.18
C GLY A 104 -8.12 -6.40 -14.83
N GLY A 105 -8.25 -5.44 -13.92
CA GLY A 105 -8.90 -5.63 -12.62
C GLY A 105 -8.02 -6.25 -11.54
N ARG A 106 -6.69 -6.05 -11.60
CA ARG A 106 -5.73 -6.54 -10.59
C ARG A 106 -5.26 -5.46 -9.61
N ALA A 107 -5.88 -4.28 -9.61
CA ALA A 107 -5.49 -3.16 -8.76
C ALA A 107 -6.22 -3.20 -7.41
N THR A 108 -5.48 -2.90 -6.35
CA THR A 108 -5.98 -2.60 -5.00
C THR A 108 -5.35 -1.29 -4.54
N PHE A 109 -6.16 -0.36 -4.05
CA PHE A 109 -5.66 0.95 -3.65
C PHE A 109 -5.64 1.09 -2.13
N ILE A 110 -4.43 1.25 -1.59
CA ILE A 110 -4.21 1.56 -0.18
C ILE A 110 -4.00 3.06 -0.07
N PHE A 111 -4.77 3.71 0.79
CA PHE A 111 -4.73 5.14 1.01
C PHE A 111 -4.26 5.50 2.40
N GLY A 112 -3.56 6.63 2.52
CA GLY A 112 -3.20 7.24 3.78
C GLY A 112 -3.33 8.76 3.73
N ALA A 113 -3.37 9.37 4.93
CA ALA A 113 -3.40 10.82 5.05
C ALA A 113 -2.00 11.46 5.01
N GLY A 114 -0.94 10.68 4.91
CA GLY A 114 0.44 11.19 4.88
C GLY A 114 0.89 11.85 6.19
N TYR A 115 2.18 12.11 6.29
CA TYR A 115 2.80 12.65 7.51
C TYR A 115 3.89 13.70 7.26
N LEU A 116 4.37 13.88 6.03
CA LEU A 116 5.44 14.80 5.68
C LEU A 116 4.91 16.22 5.44
N ARG A 117 5.00 17.09 6.46
CA ARG A 117 4.57 18.49 6.33
C ARG A 117 5.26 19.23 5.19
N SER A 118 6.52 18.90 4.88
CA SER A 118 7.25 19.53 3.79
C SER A 118 6.66 19.22 2.42
N GLU A 119 6.20 17.99 2.19
CA GLU A 119 5.51 17.63 0.95
C GLU A 119 4.16 18.32 0.84
N TYR A 120 3.38 18.37 1.92
CA TYR A 120 2.12 19.12 1.96
C TYR A 120 2.32 20.59 1.54
N SER A 121 3.32 21.25 2.14
CA SER A 121 3.67 22.61 1.81
C SER A 121 4.11 22.79 0.35
N ALA A 122 4.95 21.86 -0.15
CA ALA A 122 5.45 21.91 -1.53
C ALA A 122 4.33 21.69 -2.55
N LEU A 123 3.33 20.88 -2.21
CA LEU A 123 2.17 20.59 -3.06
C LEU A 123 1.00 21.57 -2.88
N GLY A 124 1.17 22.58 -2.03
CA GLY A 124 0.15 23.63 -1.82
C GLY A 124 -1.08 23.17 -1.04
N VAL A 125 -0.96 22.13 -0.23
CA VAL A 125 -2.05 21.57 0.58
C VAL A 125 -1.81 21.86 2.05
N ASP A 126 -2.83 22.30 2.78
CA ASP A 126 -2.71 22.51 4.22
C ASP A 126 -2.65 21.14 4.95
N PHE A 127 -1.58 20.96 5.71
CA PHE A 127 -1.38 19.73 6.47
C PHE A 127 -2.45 19.53 7.55
N GLU A 128 -2.97 20.59 8.13
CA GLU A 128 -3.97 20.48 9.21
C GLU A 128 -5.32 20.00 8.66
N ASP A 129 -5.63 20.33 7.42
CA ASP A 129 -6.87 19.93 6.74
C ASP A 129 -6.80 18.51 6.14
N ARG A 130 -5.63 17.85 6.19
CA ARG A 130 -5.39 16.54 5.51
C ARG A 130 -6.47 15.48 5.77
N ASN A 131 -7.02 15.42 6.98
CA ASN A 131 -8.03 14.42 7.30
C ASN A 131 -9.40 14.76 6.70
N ALA A 132 -9.78 16.03 6.68
CA ALA A 132 -11.02 16.49 6.04
C ALA A 132 -10.93 16.30 4.52
N ILE A 133 -9.78 16.66 3.91
CA ILE A 133 -9.52 16.45 2.48
C ILE A 133 -9.52 14.96 2.13
N PHE A 134 -8.96 14.12 3.01
CA PHE A 134 -8.98 12.67 2.82
C PHE A 134 -10.41 12.12 2.78
N ASP A 135 -11.23 12.50 3.76
CA ASP A 135 -12.61 12.01 3.86
C ASP A 135 -13.45 12.50 2.68
N ASP A 136 -13.31 13.77 2.28
CA ASP A 136 -13.94 14.33 1.09
C ASP A 136 -13.55 13.56 -0.20
N ALA A 137 -12.27 13.27 -0.38
CA ALA A 137 -11.79 12.53 -1.55
C ALA A 137 -12.33 11.09 -1.60
N ILE A 138 -12.44 10.41 -0.47
CA ILE A 138 -13.07 9.08 -0.40
C ILE A 138 -14.55 9.12 -0.78
N GLU A 139 -15.28 10.16 -0.36
CA GLU A 139 -16.68 10.32 -0.78
C GLU A 139 -16.81 10.46 -2.29
N VAL A 140 -15.95 11.25 -2.92
CA VAL A 140 -15.93 11.40 -4.39
C VAL A 140 -15.61 10.07 -5.10
N ILE A 141 -14.62 9.31 -4.59
CA ILE A 141 -14.29 8.00 -5.15
C ILE A 141 -15.49 7.04 -5.06
N LYS A 142 -16.19 7.04 -3.94
CA LYS A 142 -17.41 6.22 -3.76
C LYS A 142 -18.57 6.68 -4.65
N MET A 143 -18.76 7.99 -4.82
CA MET A 143 -19.79 8.54 -5.71
C MET A 143 -19.55 8.10 -7.15
N ALA A 144 -18.30 8.09 -7.62
CA ALA A 144 -17.92 7.62 -8.95
C ALA A 144 -18.06 6.09 -9.12
N GLY A 145 -18.24 5.36 -8.02
CA GLY A 145 -18.45 3.90 -8.04
C GLY A 145 -19.60 3.49 -8.95
N GLY A 146 -19.42 2.36 -9.67
CA GLY A 146 -20.35 1.95 -10.72
C GLY A 146 -20.28 2.83 -11.97
N ASN A 147 -19.19 3.57 -12.16
CA ASN A 147 -18.92 4.43 -13.30
C ASN A 147 -19.93 5.59 -13.46
N ARG A 148 -20.39 6.13 -12.35
CA ARG A 148 -21.37 7.22 -12.29
C ARG A 148 -20.69 8.58 -12.40
N ALA A 149 -21.43 9.58 -12.86
CA ALA A 149 -21.04 10.97 -12.81
C ALA A 149 -21.04 11.49 -11.36
N VAL A 150 -20.15 12.42 -11.07
CA VAL A 150 -19.96 13.05 -9.76
C VAL A 150 -20.48 14.48 -9.81
N THR A 151 -21.37 14.82 -8.89
CA THR A 151 -21.74 16.19 -8.55
C THR A 151 -21.40 16.41 -7.09
N HIS A 152 -20.37 17.22 -6.83
CA HIS A 152 -19.86 17.44 -5.49
C HIS A 152 -19.09 18.76 -5.38
N LYS A 153 -19.23 19.42 -4.24
CA LYS A 153 -18.46 20.62 -3.92
C LYS A 153 -17.48 20.30 -2.81
N GLY A 154 -16.22 20.11 -3.19
CA GLY A 154 -15.12 19.90 -2.27
C GLY A 154 -14.49 21.21 -1.75
N PRO A 155 -13.46 21.10 -0.90
CA PRO A 155 -12.82 22.28 -0.28
C PRO A 155 -12.13 23.19 -1.29
N THR A 156 -11.61 22.66 -2.40
CA THR A 156 -10.81 23.41 -3.39
C THR A 156 -11.25 23.17 -4.84
N TYR A 157 -12.35 22.46 -5.06
CA TYR A 157 -12.85 22.11 -6.39
C TYR A 157 -14.38 21.99 -6.38
N GLU A 158 -14.97 22.03 -7.56
CA GLU A 158 -16.38 21.77 -7.77
C GLU A 158 -16.55 20.85 -8.99
N ALA A 159 -17.28 19.76 -8.79
CA ALA A 159 -17.68 18.83 -9.83
C ALA A 159 -19.16 19.00 -10.11
N LEU A 160 -19.52 19.24 -11.36
CA LEU A 160 -20.89 19.44 -11.84
C LEU A 160 -21.17 18.41 -12.95
N ASP A 161 -21.60 17.20 -12.57
CA ASP A 161 -21.84 16.09 -13.49
C ASP A 161 -20.58 15.58 -14.22
N GLN A 162 -19.41 15.62 -13.56
CA GLN A 162 -18.16 15.10 -14.12
C GLN A 162 -18.13 13.59 -14.08
N ILE A 163 -17.73 12.97 -15.19
CA ILE A 163 -17.54 11.52 -15.29
C ILE A 163 -16.11 11.21 -15.74
N VAL A 164 -15.45 10.28 -15.02
CA VAL A 164 -14.14 9.79 -15.41
C VAL A 164 -14.27 8.60 -16.36
N LYS A 165 -13.61 8.68 -17.50
CA LYS A 165 -13.60 7.63 -18.53
C LYS A 165 -12.15 7.33 -18.97
N PRO A 166 -11.79 6.03 -19.25
CA PRO A 166 -12.63 4.85 -19.04
C PRO A 166 -13.00 4.68 -17.57
N GLY A 167 -14.10 3.99 -17.28
CA GLY A 167 -14.50 3.70 -15.91
C GLY A 167 -13.78 2.49 -15.33
N PHE A 168 -14.10 2.13 -14.08
CA PHE A 168 -13.57 0.93 -13.44
C PHE A 168 -14.02 -0.36 -14.13
N VAL A 169 -13.11 -1.34 -14.19
CA VAL A 169 -13.39 -2.74 -14.54
C VAL A 169 -13.93 -3.46 -13.31
N GLN A 170 -13.33 -3.23 -12.15
CA GLN A 170 -13.79 -3.75 -10.87
C GLN A 170 -14.97 -2.90 -10.35
N LEU A 171 -16.14 -3.49 -10.18
CA LEU A 171 -17.34 -2.77 -9.77
C LEU A 171 -17.71 -3.06 -8.31
N PRO A 172 -18.16 -2.06 -7.54
CA PRO A 172 -18.38 -0.66 -7.95
C PRO A 172 -17.07 0.12 -8.14
N HIS A 173 -15.98 -0.30 -7.55
CA HIS A 173 -14.62 0.22 -7.61
C HIS A 173 -13.63 -0.85 -7.16
N PRO A 174 -12.32 -0.74 -7.47
CA PRO A 174 -11.29 -1.60 -6.89
C PRO A 174 -11.31 -1.57 -5.36
N PRO A 175 -10.77 -2.60 -4.68
CA PRO A 175 -10.68 -2.60 -3.23
C PRO A 175 -9.98 -1.35 -2.70
N LEU A 176 -10.59 -0.70 -1.69
CA LEU A 176 -10.06 0.48 -1.02
C LEU A 176 -9.59 0.08 0.38
N TRP A 177 -8.29 0.03 0.56
CA TRP A 177 -7.68 -0.26 1.85
C TRP A 177 -7.14 1.01 2.50
N LEU A 178 -6.84 0.93 3.77
CA LEU A 178 -6.30 2.03 4.54
C LEU A 178 -4.98 1.65 5.19
N GLY A 179 -3.99 2.54 5.10
CA GLY A 179 -2.70 2.38 5.75
C GLY A 179 -2.56 3.22 7.01
N GLY A 180 -1.76 2.70 7.95
CA GLY A 180 -1.45 3.35 9.22
C GLY A 180 -2.31 2.90 10.39
N ASN A 181 -1.87 3.25 11.61
CA ASN A 181 -2.38 2.66 12.87
C ASN A 181 -3.15 3.64 13.76
N SER A 182 -3.54 4.82 13.24
CA SER A 182 -4.25 5.79 14.06
C SER A 182 -5.67 5.34 14.39
N ASN A 183 -6.22 5.81 15.52
CA ASN A 183 -7.61 5.54 15.85
C ASN A 183 -8.59 6.03 14.78
N LEU A 184 -8.23 7.10 14.05
CA LEU A 184 -9.03 7.59 12.92
C LEU A 184 -8.97 6.62 11.75
N THR A 185 -7.79 6.09 11.42
CA THR A 185 -7.64 5.03 10.40
C THR A 185 -8.50 3.82 10.75
N MET A 186 -8.43 3.33 11.99
CA MET A 186 -9.23 2.18 12.42
C MET A 186 -10.74 2.43 12.30
N ARG A 187 -11.21 3.65 12.65
CA ARG A 187 -12.62 4.03 12.44
C ARG A 187 -13.01 4.02 10.96
N ARG A 188 -12.14 4.52 10.08
CA ARG A 188 -12.37 4.50 8.62
C ARG A 188 -12.40 3.06 8.08
N VAL A 189 -11.47 2.20 8.49
CA VAL A 189 -11.48 0.77 8.14
C VAL A 189 -12.81 0.15 8.56
N ALA A 190 -13.22 0.36 9.79
CA ALA A 190 -14.46 -0.19 10.35
C ALA A 190 -15.72 0.30 9.62
N ALA A 191 -15.74 1.58 9.22
CA ALA A 191 -16.91 2.16 8.57
C ALA A 191 -17.08 1.74 7.10
N TRP A 192 -15.98 1.59 6.34
CA TRP A 192 -16.06 1.37 4.89
C TRP A 192 -14.84 0.69 4.25
N GLY A 193 -13.68 0.59 4.94
CA GLY A 193 -12.48 -0.02 4.39
C GLY A 193 -12.70 -1.50 4.08
N GLN A 194 -12.07 -1.97 3.01
CA GLN A 194 -12.06 -3.38 2.62
C GLN A 194 -10.74 -4.07 3.00
N GLY A 195 -9.80 -3.31 3.56
CA GLY A 195 -8.56 -3.82 4.10
C GLY A 195 -7.84 -2.81 4.97
N TRP A 196 -6.96 -3.31 5.79
CA TRP A 196 -6.07 -2.54 6.65
C TRP A 196 -4.62 -2.97 6.42
N SER A 197 -3.80 -2.04 5.94
CA SER A 197 -2.37 -2.18 5.83
C SER A 197 -1.72 -1.63 7.11
N VAL A 198 -1.27 -2.54 7.95
CA VAL A 198 -0.70 -2.22 9.27
C VAL A 198 0.75 -1.79 9.12
N MET A 199 1.09 -0.62 9.65
CA MET A 199 2.47 -0.20 9.76
C MET A 199 3.09 -0.83 11.02
N MET A 200 3.72 -1.98 10.86
CA MET A 200 4.53 -2.58 11.93
C MET A 200 5.95 -2.01 11.91
N GLY A 201 6.53 -1.74 13.08
CA GLY A 201 7.89 -1.27 13.17
C GLY A 201 8.24 -0.58 14.48
N SER A 202 9.43 -0.01 14.55
CA SER A 202 9.99 0.60 15.76
C SER A 202 9.21 1.84 16.21
N PRO A 203 9.31 2.22 17.50
CA PRO A 203 8.76 3.47 18.02
C PRO A 203 9.24 4.71 17.26
N THR A 204 10.46 4.68 16.72
CA THR A 204 11.01 5.78 15.91
C THR A 204 10.23 5.93 14.59
N LEU A 205 9.96 4.83 13.91
CA LEU A 205 9.14 4.82 12.68
C LEU A 205 7.75 5.35 12.96
N SER A 206 7.09 4.83 13.98
CA SER A 206 5.73 5.24 14.37
C SER A 206 5.64 6.71 14.75
N LYS A 207 6.66 7.23 15.44
CA LYS A 207 6.77 8.67 15.76
C LYS A 207 6.95 9.52 14.50
N THR A 208 7.80 9.09 13.57
CA THR A 208 8.00 9.77 12.28
C THR A 208 6.71 9.78 11.46
N ALA A 209 6.07 8.63 11.34
CA ALA A 209 4.81 8.48 10.61
C ALA A 209 3.57 9.01 11.37
N ARG A 210 3.74 9.53 12.60
CA ARG A 210 2.68 10.09 13.44
C ARG A 210 1.50 9.13 13.64
N THR A 211 1.81 7.86 13.87
CA THR A 211 0.83 6.80 14.03
C THR A 211 1.04 6.04 15.34
N LYS A 212 0.07 5.21 15.74
CA LYS A 212 0.22 4.36 16.93
C LYS A 212 1.29 3.31 16.68
N ASN A 213 2.12 3.04 17.68
CA ASN A 213 3.13 1.99 17.58
C ASN A 213 2.48 0.61 17.63
N ILE A 214 2.87 -0.24 16.69
CA ILE A 214 2.60 -1.68 16.65
C ILE A 214 3.92 -2.34 16.28
N GLU A 215 4.58 -2.94 17.26
CA GLU A 215 5.94 -3.48 17.11
C GLU A 215 5.96 -5.02 17.14
N SER A 216 5.03 -5.60 17.88
CA SER A 216 4.91 -7.04 18.07
C SER A 216 3.59 -7.61 17.53
N VAL A 217 3.56 -8.94 17.37
CA VAL A 217 2.31 -9.65 17.07
C VAL A 217 1.28 -9.48 18.17
N GLN A 218 1.71 -9.35 19.43
CA GLN A 218 0.79 -9.07 20.56
C GLN A 218 0.15 -7.68 20.42
N ASP A 219 0.90 -6.65 20.07
CA ASP A 219 0.34 -5.31 19.82
C ASP A 219 -0.67 -5.34 18.67
N LEU A 220 -0.36 -6.09 17.61
CA LEU A 220 -1.27 -6.26 16.47
C LEU A 220 -2.55 -6.99 16.89
N LYS A 221 -2.45 -8.04 17.68
CA LYS A 221 -3.61 -8.78 18.19
C LYS A 221 -4.54 -7.88 19.02
N GLU A 222 -3.97 -7.02 19.86
CA GLU A 222 -4.75 -6.05 20.63
C GLU A 222 -5.43 -5.01 19.70
N ALA A 223 -4.70 -4.55 18.68
CA ALA A 223 -5.25 -3.63 17.69
C ALA A 223 -6.38 -4.27 16.86
N LEU A 224 -6.25 -5.54 16.47
CA LEU A 224 -7.29 -6.30 15.77
C LEU A 224 -8.54 -6.51 16.65
N THR A 225 -8.36 -6.78 17.96
CA THR A 225 -9.47 -6.87 18.91
C THR A 225 -10.23 -5.53 18.99
N ASN A 226 -9.52 -4.41 19.04
CA ASN A 226 -10.12 -3.09 19.02
C ASN A 226 -10.83 -2.78 17.69
N LEU A 227 -10.23 -3.20 16.57
CA LEU A 227 -10.85 -3.04 15.24
C LEU A 227 -12.14 -3.84 15.16
N GLN A 228 -12.17 -5.07 15.64
CA GLN A 228 -13.35 -5.92 15.65
C GLN A 228 -14.54 -5.23 16.34
N VAL A 229 -14.33 -4.65 17.53
CA VAL A 229 -15.38 -3.89 18.24
C VAL A 229 -15.93 -2.74 17.38
N LEU A 230 -15.06 -2.02 16.69
CA LEU A 230 -15.47 -0.92 15.80
C LEU A 230 -16.23 -1.42 14.57
N VAL A 231 -15.80 -2.53 13.98
CA VAL A 231 -16.44 -3.16 12.81
C VAL A 231 -17.84 -3.64 13.16
N GLU A 232 -17.99 -4.36 14.26
CA GLU A 232 -19.29 -4.83 14.74
C GLU A 232 -20.24 -3.68 15.11
N ALA A 233 -19.72 -2.59 15.69
CA ALA A 233 -20.50 -1.38 15.96
C ALA A 233 -21.01 -0.67 14.69
N ASN A 234 -20.36 -0.90 13.53
CA ASN A 234 -20.80 -0.44 12.21
C ASN A 234 -21.71 -1.48 11.49
N GLY A 235 -22.09 -2.57 12.14
CA GLY A 235 -22.93 -3.62 11.56
C GLY A 235 -22.21 -4.46 10.49
N ARG A 236 -20.87 -4.50 10.53
CA ARG A 236 -20.03 -5.26 9.58
C ARG A 236 -19.37 -6.45 10.27
N SER A 237 -18.72 -7.31 9.46
CA SER A 237 -17.92 -8.44 9.93
C SER A 237 -16.43 -8.23 9.62
N MET A 238 -15.56 -8.78 10.48
CA MET A 238 -14.12 -8.82 10.22
C MET A 238 -13.77 -9.60 8.94
N ASP A 239 -14.61 -10.54 8.51
CA ASP A 239 -14.44 -11.30 7.27
C ASP A 239 -14.49 -10.41 6.01
N GLU A 240 -15.03 -9.20 6.12
CA GLU A 240 -15.06 -8.22 5.04
C GLU A 240 -13.74 -7.43 4.91
N ILE A 241 -12.82 -7.60 5.86
CA ILE A 241 -11.62 -6.78 5.99
C ILE A 241 -10.38 -7.64 5.83
N THR A 242 -9.64 -7.39 4.77
CA THR A 242 -8.33 -8.01 4.55
C THR A 242 -7.28 -7.33 5.44
N ILE A 243 -6.47 -8.12 6.15
CA ILE A 243 -5.39 -7.61 6.99
C ILE A 243 -4.04 -7.89 6.33
N GLN A 244 -3.28 -6.82 6.11
CA GLN A 244 -1.89 -6.90 5.66
C GLN A 244 -0.98 -6.39 6.77
N ALA A 245 0.07 -7.14 7.09
CA ALA A 245 1.07 -6.80 8.08
C ALA A 245 2.46 -7.27 7.63
N SER A 246 3.49 -6.88 8.34
CA SER A 246 4.88 -7.27 8.08
C SER A 246 5.49 -7.91 9.32
N THR A 247 6.63 -8.58 9.16
CA THR A 247 7.43 -9.12 10.27
C THR A 247 8.90 -8.78 10.08
N PRO A 248 9.64 -8.44 11.15
CA PRO A 248 11.09 -8.21 11.07
C PRO A 248 11.88 -9.39 10.48
N ALA A 249 11.33 -10.61 10.57
CA ALA A 249 11.93 -11.80 9.97
C ALA A 249 12.01 -11.74 8.42
N LEU A 250 11.23 -10.85 7.78
CA LEU A 250 11.19 -10.66 6.32
C LEU A 250 11.66 -9.27 5.89
N TYR A 251 12.33 -8.51 6.75
CA TYR A 251 12.89 -7.20 6.38
C TYR A 251 14.23 -7.34 5.67
N PRO A 252 14.63 -6.35 4.86
CA PRO A 252 15.94 -6.31 4.25
C PRO A 252 17.06 -6.46 5.29
N GLY A 253 18.05 -7.30 4.99
CA GLY A 253 19.19 -7.52 5.89
C GLY A 253 18.91 -8.37 7.12
N THR A 254 17.74 -9.00 7.23
CA THR A 254 17.46 -9.95 8.31
C THR A 254 18.42 -11.16 8.28
N ASN A 255 18.81 -11.62 9.47
CA ASN A 255 19.56 -12.87 9.65
C ASN A 255 18.66 -14.03 10.11
N ALA A 256 17.33 -13.86 10.04
CA ALA A 256 16.39 -14.90 10.43
C ALA A 256 16.56 -16.16 9.57
N SER A 257 16.64 -17.30 10.23
CA SER A 257 16.65 -18.61 9.58
C SER A 257 15.32 -18.90 8.84
N VAL A 258 15.32 -19.92 8.02
CA VAL A 258 14.10 -20.39 7.32
C VAL A 258 13.00 -20.71 8.32
N GLU A 259 13.32 -21.41 9.40
CA GLU A 259 12.34 -21.79 10.44
C GLU A 259 11.77 -20.56 11.15
N GLU A 260 12.61 -19.61 11.55
CA GLU A 260 12.16 -18.35 12.18
C GLU A 260 11.25 -17.54 11.25
N LYS A 261 11.50 -17.53 9.95
CA LYS A 261 10.62 -16.89 8.96
C LYS A 261 9.27 -17.59 8.88
N ILE A 262 9.26 -18.91 8.81
CA ILE A 262 8.03 -19.72 8.76
C ILE A 262 7.20 -19.51 10.02
N ASP A 263 7.83 -19.57 11.20
CA ASP A 263 7.16 -19.37 12.47
C ASP A 263 6.54 -17.97 12.58
N ALA A 264 7.30 -16.95 12.21
CA ALA A 264 6.82 -15.56 12.23
C ALA A 264 5.64 -15.31 11.25
N ILE A 265 5.66 -15.93 10.06
CA ILE A 265 4.54 -15.88 9.12
C ILE A 265 3.31 -16.62 9.68
N GLY A 266 3.54 -17.81 10.24
CA GLY A 266 2.49 -18.63 10.86
C GLY A 266 1.83 -17.92 12.04
N GLU A 267 2.61 -17.21 12.86
CA GLU A 267 2.11 -16.40 13.98
C GLU A 267 1.18 -15.27 13.51
N LEU A 268 1.58 -14.54 12.46
CA LEU A 268 0.72 -13.54 11.83
C LEU A 268 -0.57 -14.16 11.28
N GLY A 269 -0.47 -15.30 10.60
CA GLY A 269 -1.64 -16.00 10.05
C GLY A 269 -2.62 -16.43 11.15
N SER A 270 -2.11 -16.89 12.31
CA SER A 270 -2.93 -17.35 13.43
C SER A 270 -3.84 -16.27 14.03
N ILE A 271 -3.53 -15.00 13.80
CA ILE A 271 -4.31 -13.84 14.26
C ILE A 271 -5.14 -13.17 13.15
N GLY A 272 -5.24 -13.77 11.95
CA GLY A 272 -6.09 -13.30 10.87
C GLY A 272 -5.40 -12.43 9.81
N VAL A 273 -4.08 -12.31 9.84
CA VAL A 273 -3.33 -11.66 8.75
C VAL A 273 -3.38 -12.58 7.52
N SER A 274 -3.76 -12.03 6.37
CA SER A 274 -3.88 -12.77 5.12
C SER A 274 -2.86 -12.34 4.05
N TRP A 275 -2.27 -11.16 4.21
CA TRP A 275 -1.18 -10.65 3.39
C TRP A 275 0.03 -10.31 4.24
N VAL A 276 1.21 -10.81 3.88
CA VAL A 276 2.46 -10.54 4.60
C VAL A 276 3.43 -9.80 3.69
N GLY A 277 3.99 -8.72 4.21
CA GLY A 277 5.11 -8.00 3.56
C GLY A 277 6.36 -8.87 3.53
N ALA A 278 6.92 -9.09 2.35
CA ALA A 278 8.12 -9.88 2.10
C ALA A 278 9.18 -9.02 1.39
N ASP A 279 9.76 -8.06 2.10
CA ASP A 279 10.76 -7.13 1.55
C ASP A 279 12.17 -7.73 1.65
N LEU A 280 12.46 -8.67 0.76
CA LEU A 280 13.71 -9.44 0.75
C LEU A 280 14.83 -8.77 -0.08
N TRP A 281 14.72 -7.47 -0.29
CA TRP A 281 15.66 -6.70 -1.10
C TRP A 281 17.07 -6.64 -0.52
N SER A 282 18.06 -6.54 -1.40
CA SER A 282 19.44 -6.14 -1.10
C SER A 282 19.87 -5.03 -2.05
N ASP A 283 21.06 -4.48 -1.86
CA ASP A 283 21.62 -3.50 -2.77
C ASP A 283 21.97 -4.11 -4.15
N SER A 284 22.11 -5.43 -4.21
CA SER A 284 22.37 -6.20 -5.45
C SER A 284 21.08 -6.76 -6.04
N ILE A 285 20.83 -6.49 -7.31
CA ILE A 285 19.68 -7.05 -8.06
C ILE A 285 19.75 -8.58 -8.13
N SER A 286 20.94 -9.14 -8.38
CA SER A 286 21.12 -10.60 -8.42
C SER A 286 20.80 -11.23 -7.08
N GLU A 287 21.40 -10.69 -6.01
CA GLU A 287 21.15 -11.21 -4.66
C GLU A 287 19.67 -11.07 -4.25
N SER A 288 19.02 -9.98 -4.62
CA SER A 288 17.57 -9.82 -4.38
C SER A 288 16.77 -10.92 -5.06
N LYS A 289 17.08 -11.22 -6.33
CA LYS A 289 16.42 -12.31 -7.07
C LYS A 289 16.66 -13.68 -6.41
N ASP A 290 17.89 -13.95 -5.98
CA ASP A 290 18.25 -15.20 -5.31
C ASP A 290 17.49 -15.37 -3.98
N ARG A 291 17.31 -14.27 -3.22
CA ARG A 291 16.51 -14.27 -1.98
C ARG A 291 15.02 -14.56 -2.22
N TYR A 292 14.43 -14.00 -3.27
CA TYR A 292 13.04 -14.32 -3.63
C TYR A 292 12.88 -15.72 -4.16
N GLN A 293 13.87 -16.25 -4.87
CA GLN A 293 13.90 -17.65 -5.28
C GLN A 293 13.98 -18.58 -4.06
N ASP A 294 14.91 -18.33 -3.13
CA ASP A 294 15.02 -19.10 -1.87
C ASP A 294 13.71 -19.07 -1.07
N PHE A 295 13.08 -17.89 -0.96
CA PHE A 295 11.78 -17.75 -0.32
C PHE A 295 10.70 -18.59 -0.99
N SER A 296 10.64 -18.57 -2.32
CA SER A 296 9.67 -19.32 -3.12
C SER A 296 9.86 -20.84 -3.00
N GLU A 297 11.11 -21.31 -2.92
CA GLU A 297 11.44 -22.72 -2.87
C GLU A 297 11.37 -23.31 -1.46
N ASN A 298 11.83 -22.58 -0.45
CA ASN A 298 12.10 -23.11 0.89
C ASN A 298 11.16 -22.60 1.98
N ILE A 299 10.43 -21.50 1.77
CA ILE A 299 9.58 -20.87 2.79
C ILE A 299 8.11 -20.93 2.39
N ALA A 300 7.74 -20.31 1.27
CA ALA A 300 6.35 -20.19 0.84
C ALA A 300 5.57 -21.52 0.77
N PRO A 301 6.15 -22.65 0.28
CA PRO A 301 5.44 -23.92 0.21
C PRO A 301 5.13 -24.55 1.59
N ARG A 302 5.78 -24.08 2.64
CA ARG A 302 5.62 -24.58 4.02
C ARG A 302 4.63 -23.75 4.84
N ILE A 303 4.08 -22.68 4.27
CA ILE A 303 3.07 -21.85 4.90
C ILE A 303 1.68 -22.40 4.56
N HIS A 304 0.94 -22.81 5.58
CA HIS A 304 -0.39 -23.44 5.47
C HIS A 304 -1.53 -22.46 5.76
#